data_ead632dbd76f9f0a7fbe29976fc574d1
#
_entry.id   ead632dbd76f9f0a7fbe29976fc574d1
#
_cell.length_a   1.000
_cell.length_b   1.000
_cell.length_c   1.000
_cell.angle_alpha   90.00
_cell.angle_beta   90.00
_cell.angle_gamma   90.00
#
_symmetry.space_group_name_H-M   'P 1'
#
loop_
_entity.id
_entity.type
_entity.pdbx_description
1 polymer ?
#
loop_
_entity_poly.entity_id
_entity_poly.type
_entity_poly.pdbx_seq_one_letter_code
_entity_poly.pdbx_strand_id
1 'polypeptide(L)'
;MSKSSYYAPHGGHPAQTELLTDRAMFTEAYAVIPKGVMRDIVTSHLPFWDNMRMWVIARPLSGFAETFSQYIVELAPNGGSDKPEQDPNAEAVLFVVEGELSLTLQGQVHAMQPGGYAFIPPGADYKVRNTTGQYTRFHWIRKHYQKVDGVPLPEAFVTNEQDIQPLVMPDTEGRWSTTRFVDMSDMRHDMHVNIVNFEPGGVIPFAETHVMEHGLYVLEGKAVYRLNQDWVEVEAGDFMWLRAFCPQACYSGGPGRFRYLLYKDVNRHMRLTLNAPH
;
A
#
# COMPACT_ATOMS: atom_id res chain seq x y z
N MET A 1 -16.74 -30.20 -6.96
CA MET A 1 -16.83 -29.00 -6.12
C MET A 1 -15.55 -28.93 -5.31
N SER A 2 -14.65 -28.02 -5.63
CA SER A 2 -13.49 -27.70 -4.80
C SER A 2 -14.05 -27.15 -3.47
N LYS A 3 -13.78 -27.82 -2.36
CA LYS A 3 -14.07 -27.29 -1.05
C LYS A 3 -13.15 -26.09 -0.88
N SER A 4 -13.66 -24.87 -1.06
CA SER A 4 -12.92 -23.68 -0.66
C SER A 4 -12.71 -23.78 0.84
N SER A 5 -11.51 -23.99 1.28
CA SER A 5 -11.19 -24.08 2.69
C SER A 5 -10.79 -22.69 3.16
N TYR A 6 -11.54 -22.12 4.07
CA TYR A 6 -11.14 -20.90 4.78
C TYR A 6 -9.74 -20.99 5.40
N TYR A 7 -9.34 -22.21 5.74
CA TYR A 7 -8.12 -22.50 6.48
C TYR A 7 -6.96 -22.94 5.59
N ALA A 8 -7.09 -22.80 4.28
CA ALA A 8 -6.05 -23.18 3.34
C ALA A 8 -5.58 -21.94 2.54
N PRO A 9 -4.82 -21.03 3.14
CA PRO A 9 -4.19 -19.96 2.40
C PRO A 9 -3.26 -20.56 1.35
N HIS A 10 -3.01 -19.80 0.29
CA HIS A 10 -2.05 -20.21 -0.73
C HIS A 10 -0.68 -20.48 -0.07
N GLY A 11 -0.10 -21.65 -0.31
CA GLY A 11 1.12 -22.10 0.37
C GLY A 11 0.91 -22.81 1.71
N GLY A 12 -0.35 -23.03 2.12
CA GLY A 12 -0.69 -23.71 3.38
C GLY A 12 -0.66 -22.82 4.62
N HIS A 13 -0.97 -23.41 5.77
CA HIS A 13 -0.85 -22.71 7.05
C HIS A 13 0.61 -22.69 7.50
N PRO A 14 1.08 -21.57 8.07
CA PRO A 14 2.39 -21.53 8.71
C PRO A 14 2.40 -22.45 9.94
N ALA A 15 3.58 -22.85 10.37
CA ALA A 15 3.74 -23.52 11.65
C ALA A 15 3.21 -22.64 12.79
N GLN A 16 2.68 -23.24 13.84
CA GLN A 16 2.15 -22.48 14.99
C GLN A 16 3.17 -21.50 15.57
N THR A 17 4.45 -21.87 15.58
CA THR A 17 5.54 -21.03 16.06
C THR A 17 5.79 -19.80 15.18
N GLU A 18 5.39 -19.83 13.91
CA GLU A 18 5.49 -18.70 12.98
C GLU A 18 4.32 -17.73 13.12
N LEU A 19 3.23 -18.15 13.77
CA LEU A 19 2.08 -17.29 14.06
C LEU A 19 2.31 -16.44 15.33
N LEU A 20 3.19 -16.86 16.20
CA LEU A 20 3.53 -16.14 17.41
C LEU A 20 4.52 -15.03 17.06
N THR A 21 4.10 -13.82 17.25
CA THR A 21 4.95 -12.65 17.06
C THR A 21 4.66 -11.62 18.14
N ASP A 22 5.69 -11.27 18.88
CA ASP A 22 5.72 -10.20 19.87
C ASP A 22 5.98 -8.83 19.27
N ARG A 23 6.26 -8.79 17.95
CA ARG A 23 6.44 -7.53 17.21
C ARG A 23 5.12 -6.85 16.82
N ALA A 24 3.96 -7.52 16.96
CA ALA A 24 2.66 -6.92 16.74
C ALA A 24 2.39 -5.84 17.79
N MET A 25 2.19 -4.62 17.35
CA MET A 25 1.97 -3.47 18.24
C MET A 25 0.80 -2.63 17.72
N PHE A 26 -0.06 -2.23 18.66
CA PHE A 26 -1.20 -1.36 18.38
C PHE A 26 -1.22 -0.28 19.46
N THR A 27 -0.92 0.93 19.07
CA THR A 27 -0.90 2.11 19.93
C THR A 27 -1.76 3.23 19.33
N GLU A 28 -1.91 4.32 20.06
CA GLU A 28 -2.61 5.51 19.54
C GLU A 28 -1.80 6.25 18.45
N ALA A 29 -0.48 6.06 18.41
CA ALA A 29 0.42 6.77 17.51
C ALA A 29 0.81 5.95 16.28
N TYR A 30 0.83 4.63 16.39
CA TYR A 30 1.23 3.74 15.31
C TYR A 30 0.71 2.31 15.52
N ALA A 31 0.69 1.53 14.44
CA ALA A 31 0.50 0.09 14.50
C ALA A 31 1.61 -0.60 13.71
N VAL A 32 2.02 -1.79 14.18
CA VAL A 32 2.88 -2.72 13.44
C VAL A 32 2.16 -4.04 13.33
N ILE A 33 1.94 -4.49 12.10
CA ILE A 33 1.30 -5.77 11.78
C ILE A 33 2.33 -6.64 11.08
N PRO A 34 3.03 -7.53 11.79
CA PRO A 34 3.98 -8.45 11.19
C PRO A 34 3.30 -9.42 10.21
N LYS A 35 4.02 -9.83 9.17
CA LYS A 35 3.51 -10.77 8.17
C LYS A 35 2.89 -12.05 8.78
N GLY A 36 3.40 -12.49 9.95
CA GLY A 36 2.92 -13.68 10.64
C GLY A 36 1.51 -13.55 11.20
N VAL A 37 1.04 -12.34 11.53
CA VAL A 37 -0.32 -12.08 12.04
C VAL A 37 -1.30 -11.66 10.96
N MET A 38 -0.84 -11.35 9.75
CA MET A 38 -1.71 -11.12 8.60
C MET A 38 -2.19 -12.43 7.96
N ARG A 39 -2.54 -13.40 8.79
CA ARG A 39 -3.04 -14.73 8.39
C ARG A 39 -4.51 -14.84 8.77
N ASP A 40 -5.33 -14.12 8.02
CA ASP A 40 -6.77 -14.19 8.26
C ASP A 40 -7.29 -15.59 7.90
N ILE A 41 -7.98 -16.23 8.84
CA ILE A 41 -8.66 -17.50 8.60
C ILE A 41 -9.95 -17.32 7.80
N VAL A 42 -10.46 -16.10 7.73
CA VAL A 42 -11.61 -15.71 6.93
C VAL A 42 -11.22 -14.53 6.06
N THR A 43 -10.66 -14.82 4.89
CA THR A 43 -10.34 -13.78 3.92
C THR A 43 -11.61 -13.09 3.45
N SER A 44 -11.53 -11.80 3.23
CA SER A 44 -12.64 -11.00 2.73
C SER A 44 -12.92 -11.31 1.26
N HIS A 45 -14.20 -11.32 0.92
CA HIS A 45 -14.71 -11.41 -0.44
C HIS A 45 -15.52 -10.15 -0.73
N LEU A 46 -15.39 -9.63 -1.93
CA LEU A 46 -16.11 -8.43 -2.35
C LEU A 46 -17.20 -8.77 -3.38
N PRO A 47 -18.35 -8.06 -3.37
CA PRO A 47 -19.32 -8.12 -4.44
C PRO A 47 -18.66 -7.79 -5.79
N PHE A 48 -19.06 -8.50 -6.84
CA PHE A 48 -18.54 -8.33 -8.22
C PHE A 48 -17.09 -8.78 -8.44
N TRP A 49 -16.51 -9.48 -7.48
CA TRP A 49 -15.19 -10.09 -7.61
C TRP A 49 -15.31 -11.62 -7.65
N ASP A 50 -14.54 -12.24 -8.56
CA ASP A 50 -14.50 -13.69 -8.76
C ASP A 50 -13.11 -14.23 -8.44
N ASN A 51 -13.03 -15.46 -7.93
CA ASN A 51 -11.79 -16.21 -7.69
C ASN A 51 -10.69 -15.35 -7.02
N MET A 52 -11.07 -14.66 -5.97
CA MET A 52 -10.18 -13.75 -5.24
C MET A 52 -10.15 -14.05 -3.76
N ARG A 53 -9.09 -13.62 -3.12
CA ARG A 53 -8.99 -13.44 -1.66
C ARG A 53 -8.41 -12.07 -1.37
N MET A 54 -8.80 -11.50 -0.26
CA MET A 54 -8.35 -10.17 0.12
C MET A 54 -8.07 -10.11 1.62
N TRP A 55 -6.94 -9.52 1.97
CA TRP A 55 -6.59 -9.14 3.33
C TRP A 55 -6.71 -7.63 3.49
N VAL A 56 -7.55 -7.20 4.40
CA VAL A 56 -7.68 -5.79 4.76
C VAL A 56 -6.60 -5.47 5.79
N ILE A 57 -5.57 -4.73 5.41
CA ILE A 57 -4.47 -4.38 6.30
C ILE A 57 -4.62 -2.99 6.91
N ALA A 58 -5.39 -2.12 6.28
CA ALA A 58 -5.78 -0.81 6.82
C ALA A 58 -7.16 -0.39 6.28
N ARG A 59 -7.97 0.23 7.13
CA ARG A 59 -9.24 0.87 6.74
C ARG A 59 -9.74 1.78 7.87
N PRO A 60 -10.55 2.80 7.60
CA PRO A 60 -11.03 3.77 8.60
C PRO A 60 -11.77 3.17 9.80
N LEU A 61 -12.37 2.00 9.68
CA LEU A 61 -13.15 1.37 10.75
C LEU A 61 -12.36 0.38 11.60
N SER A 62 -11.04 0.28 11.45
CA SER A 62 -10.20 -0.71 12.14
C SER A 62 -9.55 -0.20 13.43
N GLY A 63 -9.85 1.04 13.85
CA GLY A 63 -9.22 1.67 15.01
C GLY A 63 -7.89 2.38 14.68
N PHE A 64 -7.40 2.23 13.50
CA PHE A 64 -6.32 2.98 12.88
C PHE A 64 -6.61 3.14 11.38
N ALA A 65 -5.85 3.99 10.70
CA ALA A 65 -6.10 4.52 9.36
C ALA A 65 -7.38 5.38 9.31
N GLU A 66 -7.20 6.66 9.04
CA GLU A 66 -8.30 7.61 8.99
C GLU A 66 -8.64 8.01 7.55
N THR A 67 -7.63 8.07 6.68
CA THR A 67 -7.77 8.66 5.34
C THR A 67 -7.82 7.65 4.22
N PHE A 68 -7.44 6.39 4.45
CA PHE A 68 -7.26 5.39 3.38
C PHE A 68 -7.67 3.98 3.79
N SER A 69 -7.80 3.13 2.77
CA SER A 69 -7.83 1.68 2.92
C SER A 69 -6.70 1.07 2.11
N GLN A 70 -6.06 0.05 2.65
CA GLN A 70 -5.05 -0.74 1.93
C GLN A 70 -5.36 -2.23 2.06
N TYR A 71 -5.37 -2.89 0.93
CA TYR A 71 -5.65 -4.32 0.80
C TYR A 71 -4.52 -5.03 0.09
N ILE A 72 -4.26 -6.26 0.49
CA ILE A 72 -3.52 -7.23 -0.33
C ILE A 72 -4.57 -8.08 -1.03
N VAL A 73 -4.62 -8.00 -2.35
CA VAL A 73 -5.53 -8.77 -3.18
C VAL A 73 -4.76 -9.89 -3.87
N GLU A 74 -5.28 -11.11 -3.76
CA GLU A 74 -4.76 -12.29 -4.45
C GLU A 74 -5.83 -12.81 -5.40
N LEU A 75 -5.50 -12.91 -6.68
CA LEU A 75 -6.35 -13.46 -7.72
C LEU A 75 -5.85 -14.84 -8.14
N ALA A 76 -6.70 -15.84 -8.04
CA ALA A 76 -6.48 -17.12 -8.69
C ALA A 76 -6.59 -16.98 -10.22
N PRO A 77 -6.18 -17.98 -11.02
CA PRO A 77 -6.41 -17.96 -12.45
C PRO A 77 -7.86 -17.61 -12.81
N ASN A 78 -8.05 -16.72 -13.77
CA ASN A 78 -9.33 -16.12 -14.20
C ASN A 78 -10.07 -15.31 -13.12
N GLY A 79 -9.43 -15.04 -11.97
CA GLY A 79 -9.98 -14.17 -10.94
C GLY A 79 -9.94 -12.70 -11.32
N GLY A 80 -10.78 -11.90 -10.68
CA GLY A 80 -10.80 -10.44 -10.86
C GLY A 80 -12.19 -9.83 -10.74
N SER A 81 -12.36 -8.65 -11.31
CA SER A 81 -13.61 -7.90 -11.29
C SER A 81 -13.75 -7.01 -12.54
N ASP A 82 -14.97 -6.94 -13.07
CA ASP A 82 -15.34 -5.96 -14.10
C ASP A 82 -15.84 -4.65 -13.48
N LYS A 83 -16.07 -4.61 -12.19
CA LYS A 83 -16.47 -3.43 -11.40
C LYS A 83 -15.76 -3.44 -10.05
N PRO A 84 -14.46 -3.21 -10.01
CA PRO A 84 -13.69 -3.35 -8.77
C PRO A 84 -14.09 -2.34 -7.72
N GLU A 85 -14.38 -1.11 -8.10
CA GLU A 85 -14.72 0.01 -7.23
C GLU A 85 -16.22 0.29 -7.24
N GLN A 86 -16.78 0.48 -6.06
CA GLN A 86 -18.20 0.81 -5.88
C GLN A 86 -18.39 2.26 -5.42
N ASP A 87 -17.37 2.90 -4.89
CA ASP A 87 -17.42 4.30 -4.49
C ASP A 87 -16.94 5.20 -5.64
N PRO A 88 -17.83 5.98 -6.27
CA PRO A 88 -17.49 6.83 -7.41
C PRO A 88 -16.52 7.98 -7.04
N ASN A 89 -16.34 8.24 -5.74
CA ASN A 89 -15.42 9.26 -5.25
C ASN A 89 -14.08 8.71 -4.82
N ALA A 90 -13.88 7.39 -4.87
CA ALA A 90 -12.60 6.80 -4.54
C ALA A 90 -11.60 6.97 -5.68
N GLU A 91 -10.42 7.45 -5.33
CA GLU A 91 -9.21 7.27 -6.13
C GLU A 91 -8.47 6.02 -5.64
N ALA A 92 -7.68 5.41 -6.51
CA ALA A 92 -6.97 4.19 -6.17
C ALA A 92 -5.57 4.13 -6.77
N VAL A 93 -4.70 3.37 -6.09
CA VAL A 93 -3.44 2.88 -6.63
C VAL A 93 -3.46 1.36 -6.62
N LEU A 94 -3.06 0.75 -7.74
CA LEU A 94 -2.72 -0.66 -7.83
C LEU A 94 -1.21 -0.78 -7.93
N PHE A 95 -0.62 -1.66 -7.11
CA PHE A 95 0.81 -1.97 -7.17
C PHE A 95 1.02 -3.48 -7.17
N VAL A 96 1.54 -4.02 -8.26
CA VAL A 96 1.72 -5.47 -8.46
C VAL A 96 2.99 -5.93 -7.75
N VAL A 97 2.88 -6.98 -6.93
CA VAL A 97 4.01 -7.58 -6.21
C VAL A 97 4.34 -8.98 -6.68
N GLU A 98 3.38 -9.72 -7.26
CA GLU A 98 3.59 -11.09 -7.73
C GLU A 98 2.66 -11.40 -8.91
N GLY A 99 3.18 -12.13 -9.90
CA GLY A 99 2.42 -12.54 -11.09
C GLY A 99 2.18 -11.39 -12.07
N GLU A 100 1.16 -11.55 -12.91
CA GLU A 100 0.77 -10.55 -13.90
C GLU A 100 -0.70 -10.16 -13.70
N LEU A 101 -0.98 -8.86 -13.66
CA LEU A 101 -2.32 -8.30 -13.57
C LEU A 101 -2.71 -7.66 -14.92
N SER A 102 -3.78 -8.15 -15.52
CA SER A 102 -4.41 -7.46 -16.65
C SER A 102 -5.35 -6.38 -16.12
N LEU A 103 -4.97 -5.13 -16.34
CA LEU A 103 -5.76 -3.94 -16.02
C LEU A 103 -6.34 -3.38 -17.31
N THR A 104 -7.67 -3.32 -17.42
CA THR A 104 -8.34 -2.47 -18.43
C THR A 104 -8.68 -1.15 -17.77
N LEU A 105 -8.12 -0.06 -18.26
CA LEU A 105 -8.30 1.27 -17.71
C LEU A 105 -8.76 2.21 -18.84
N GLN A 106 -9.97 2.79 -18.70
CA GLN A 106 -10.57 3.65 -19.71
C GLN A 106 -10.57 3.02 -21.13
N GLY A 107 -10.84 1.71 -21.18
CA GLY A 107 -10.91 0.94 -22.42
C GLY A 107 -9.55 0.43 -22.95
N GLN A 108 -8.43 0.86 -22.38
CA GLN A 108 -7.09 0.38 -22.75
C GLN A 108 -6.65 -0.77 -21.84
N VAL A 109 -6.10 -1.83 -22.43
CA VAL A 109 -5.60 -2.99 -21.70
C VAL A 109 -4.10 -2.86 -21.43
N HIS A 110 -3.71 -3.05 -20.17
CA HIS A 110 -2.33 -3.03 -19.69
C HIS A 110 -2.00 -4.34 -19.00
N ALA A 111 -0.90 -4.99 -19.40
CA ALA A 111 -0.33 -6.14 -18.69
C ALA A 111 0.69 -5.62 -17.67
N MET A 112 0.33 -5.65 -16.40
CA MET A 112 1.17 -5.13 -15.32
C MET A 112 1.96 -6.27 -14.68
N GLN A 113 3.29 -6.17 -14.75
CA GLN A 113 4.23 -7.10 -14.11
C GLN A 113 4.57 -6.63 -12.68
N PRO A 114 5.28 -7.41 -11.86
CA PRO A 114 5.78 -6.93 -10.56
C PRO A 114 6.51 -5.58 -10.68
N GLY A 115 6.23 -4.69 -9.75
CA GLY A 115 6.62 -3.27 -9.81
C GLY A 115 5.69 -2.39 -10.65
N GLY A 116 4.71 -2.99 -11.33
CA GLY A 116 3.68 -2.25 -12.07
C GLY A 116 2.82 -1.41 -11.15
N TYR A 117 2.63 -0.16 -11.52
CA TYR A 117 1.90 0.85 -10.79
C TYR A 117 0.80 1.45 -11.69
N ALA A 118 -0.40 1.54 -11.17
CA ALA A 118 -1.49 2.26 -11.83
C ALA A 118 -2.13 3.25 -10.86
N PHE A 119 -2.28 4.50 -11.29
CA PHE A 119 -3.10 5.49 -10.62
C PHE A 119 -4.46 5.60 -11.32
N ILE A 120 -5.52 5.52 -10.54
CA ILE A 120 -6.91 5.51 -11.00
C ILE A 120 -7.64 6.65 -10.29
N PRO A 121 -7.99 7.74 -11.02
CA PRO A 121 -8.72 8.85 -10.43
C PRO A 121 -10.18 8.47 -10.13
N PRO A 122 -10.88 9.24 -9.29
CA PRO A 122 -12.29 8.97 -8.98
C PRO A 122 -13.15 8.98 -10.24
N GLY A 123 -14.08 8.01 -10.30
CA GLY A 123 -15.02 7.87 -11.42
C GLY A 123 -14.44 7.25 -12.70
N ALA A 124 -13.16 6.89 -12.73
CA ALA A 124 -12.57 6.20 -13.87
C ALA A 124 -13.09 4.76 -13.96
N ASP A 125 -13.48 4.35 -15.17
CA ASP A 125 -13.86 2.97 -15.47
C ASP A 125 -12.62 2.09 -15.57
N TYR A 126 -12.57 1.02 -14.77
CA TYR A 126 -11.48 0.05 -14.85
C TYR A 126 -11.94 -1.36 -14.49
N LYS A 127 -11.19 -2.35 -14.97
CA LYS A 127 -11.37 -3.77 -14.72
C LYS A 127 -10.04 -4.40 -14.38
N VAL A 128 -10.07 -5.39 -13.53
CA VAL A 128 -8.88 -6.16 -13.17
C VAL A 128 -9.11 -7.65 -13.40
N ARG A 129 -8.16 -8.33 -14.03
CA ARG A 129 -8.22 -9.77 -14.30
C ARG A 129 -6.85 -10.41 -14.18
N ASN A 130 -6.82 -11.60 -13.63
CA ASN A 130 -5.70 -12.51 -13.79
C ASN A 130 -5.97 -13.41 -15.01
N THR A 131 -5.29 -13.13 -16.11
CA THR A 131 -5.42 -13.89 -17.36
C THR A 131 -4.39 -15.02 -17.48
N THR A 132 -3.58 -15.22 -16.45
CA THR A 132 -2.52 -16.24 -16.42
C THR A 132 -2.97 -17.51 -15.70
N GLY A 133 -2.15 -18.56 -15.80
CA GLY A 133 -2.35 -19.82 -15.05
C GLY A 133 -1.76 -19.80 -13.63
N GLN A 134 -1.17 -18.71 -13.21
CA GLN A 134 -0.53 -18.54 -11.88
C GLN A 134 -1.32 -17.54 -11.02
N TYR A 135 -1.05 -17.51 -9.74
CA TYR A 135 -1.63 -16.49 -8.86
C TYR A 135 -1.01 -15.12 -9.15
N THR A 136 -1.82 -14.08 -8.98
CA THR A 136 -1.41 -12.68 -9.05
C THR A 136 -1.71 -12.02 -7.73
N ARG A 137 -0.76 -11.25 -7.20
CA ARG A 137 -0.93 -10.50 -5.97
C ARG A 137 -0.56 -9.04 -6.16
N PHE A 138 -1.40 -8.16 -5.65
CA PHE A 138 -1.17 -6.72 -5.72
C PHE A 138 -1.72 -6.00 -4.49
N HIS A 139 -1.18 -4.83 -4.20
CA HIS A 139 -1.76 -3.88 -3.26
C HIS A 139 -2.82 -3.05 -3.98
N TRP A 140 -3.96 -2.90 -3.33
CA TRP A 140 -5.01 -1.97 -3.73
C TRP A 140 -5.18 -0.95 -2.60
N ILE A 141 -4.74 0.28 -2.86
CA ILE A 141 -4.76 1.39 -1.92
C ILE A 141 -5.82 2.36 -2.41
N ARG A 142 -6.75 2.73 -1.53
CA ARG A 142 -7.92 3.53 -1.87
C ARG A 142 -8.08 4.69 -0.90
N LYS A 143 -8.46 5.84 -1.43
CA LYS A 143 -8.78 7.03 -0.65
C LYS A 143 -10.00 7.72 -1.27
N HIS A 144 -10.86 8.29 -0.45
CA HIS A 144 -11.90 9.19 -0.92
C HIS A 144 -11.25 10.51 -1.35
N TYR A 145 -11.34 10.81 -2.65
CA TYR A 145 -10.71 12.01 -3.23
C TYR A 145 -11.36 13.29 -2.71
N GLN A 146 -10.56 14.21 -2.24
CA GLN A 146 -11.01 15.53 -1.80
C GLN A 146 -10.91 16.52 -2.93
N LYS A 147 -12.03 16.74 -3.62
CA LYS A 147 -12.10 17.71 -4.71
C LYS A 147 -11.84 19.13 -4.18
N VAL A 148 -11.05 19.90 -4.95
CA VAL A 148 -10.82 21.33 -4.72
C VAL A 148 -11.37 22.10 -5.93
N ASP A 149 -12.17 23.11 -5.69
CA ASP A 149 -12.74 23.92 -6.76
C ASP A 149 -11.63 24.64 -7.56
N GLY A 150 -11.76 24.58 -8.88
CA GLY A 150 -10.75 25.15 -9.78
C GLY A 150 -9.51 24.27 -10.02
N VAL A 151 -9.39 23.13 -9.32
CA VAL A 151 -8.34 22.15 -9.58
C VAL A 151 -8.93 20.98 -10.34
N PRO A 152 -8.45 20.66 -11.56
CA PRO A 152 -8.96 19.51 -12.31
C PRO A 152 -8.57 18.20 -11.64
N LEU A 153 -9.32 17.13 -11.95
CA LEU A 153 -8.94 15.78 -11.53
C LEU A 153 -7.61 15.38 -12.17
N PRO A 154 -6.78 14.58 -11.48
CA PRO A 154 -5.59 13.99 -12.08
C PRO A 154 -5.97 13.00 -13.18
N GLU A 155 -5.07 12.78 -14.13
CA GLU A 155 -5.26 11.81 -15.20
C GLU A 155 -4.88 10.40 -14.70
N ALA A 156 -5.57 9.38 -15.24
CA ALA A 156 -5.20 8.00 -15.03
C ALA A 156 -3.90 7.67 -15.77
N PHE A 157 -3.04 6.86 -15.17
CA PHE A 157 -1.83 6.37 -15.84
C PHE A 157 -1.39 5.02 -15.32
N VAL A 158 -0.60 4.33 -16.15
CA VAL A 158 0.04 3.05 -15.80
C VAL A 158 1.53 3.17 -16.10
N THR A 159 2.37 2.70 -15.19
CA THR A 159 3.83 2.69 -15.32
C THR A 159 4.42 1.50 -14.56
N ASN A 160 5.74 1.38 -14.52
CA ASN A 160 6.46 0.43 -13.69
C ASN A 160 7.55 1.15 -12.89
N GLU A 161 7.83 0.68 -11.67
CA GLU A 161 8.88 1.27 -10.83
C GLU A 161 10.25 1.31 -11.52
N GLN A 162 10.50 0.36 -12.45
CA GLN A 162 11.75 0.29 -13.21
C GLN A 162 11.92 1.43 -14.22
N ASP A 163 10.81 2.06 -14.62
CA ASP A 163 10.80 3.19 -15.56
C ASP A 163 11.00 4.54 -14.86
N ILE A 164 11.03 4.53 -13.52
CA ILE A 164 11.13 5.74 -12.71
C ILE A 164 12.51 5.83 -12.07
N GLN A 165 13.23 6.91 -12.37
CA GLN A 165 14.51 7.19 -11.73
C GLN A 165 14.29 7.59 -10.26
N PRO A 166 14.82 6.85 -9.27
CA PRO A 166 14.69 7.23 -7.87
C PRO A 166 15.39 8.57 -7.59
N LEU A 167 14.74 9.40 -6.81
CA LEU A 167 15.32 10.64 -6.30
C LEU A 167 16.14 10.35 -5.05
N VAL A 168 17.44 10.58 -5.14
CA VAL A 168 18.35 10.44 -3.99
C VAL A 168 18.14 11.59 -3.02
N MET A 169 18.02 11.26 -1.73
CA MET A 169 17.89 12.26 -0.68
C MET A 169 19.24 12.95 -0.42
N PRO A 170 19.23 14.27 -0.16
CA PRO A 170 20.47 15.01 0.12
C PRO A 170 21.25 14.44 1.30
N ASP A 171 22.58 14.53 1.23
CA ASP A 171 23.53 14.19 2.31
C ASP A 171 23.46 12.73 2.80
N THR A 172 23.01 11.80 1.94
CA THR A 172 22.85 10.38 2.29
C THR A 172 23.82 9.43 1.57
N GLU A 173 24.79 10.00 0.86
CA GLU A 173 25.77 9.21 0.05
C GLU A 173 25.07 8.20 -0.92
N GLY A 174 23.88 8.55 -1.38
CA GLY A 174 23.09 7.66 -2.25
C GLY A 174 22.37 6.52 -1.53
N ARG A 175 22.45 6.44 -0.20
CA ARG A 175 21.90 5.32 0.57
C ARG A 175 20.43 5.45 0.89
N TRP A 176 19.81 6.60 0.66
CA TRP A 176 18.38 6.82 0.80
C TRP A 176 17.84 7.48 -0.45
N SER A 177 16.85 6.84 -1.07
CA SER A 177 16.19 7.37 -2.26
C SER A 177 14.67 7.07 -2.23
N THR A 178 13.92 7.78 -3.05
CA THR A 178 12.48 7.60 -3.18
C THR A 178 12.11 7.50 -4.66
N THR A 179 11.44 6.42 -5.04
CA THR A 179 10.77 6.28 -6.33
C THR A 179 9.42 6.96 -6.24
N ARG A 180 9.24 8.07 -6.97
CA ARG A 180 8.01 8.88 -6.96
C ARG A 180 7.30 8.72 -8.29
N PHE A 181 6.06 8.24 -8.24
CA PHE A 181 5.25 7.99 -9.44
C PHE A 181 4.50 9.23 -9.90
N VAL A 182 4.33 10.21 -9.04
CA VAL A 182 3.70 11.50 -9.35
C VAL A 182 4.60 12.64 -8.93
N ASP A 183 4.45 13.78 -9.60
CA ASP A 183 5.14 15.01 -9.21
C ASP A 183 4.56 15.50 -7.87
N MET A 184 5.43 15.69 -6.90
CA MET A 184 5.06 16.14 -5.54
C MET A 184 4.47 17.55 -5.51
N SER A 185 4.69 18.35 -6.56
CA SER A 185 4.13 19.70 -6.72
C SER A 185 2.80 19.71 -7.47
N ASP A 186 2.37 18.58 -8.03
CA ASP A 186 1.10 18.48 -8.74
C ASP A 186 -0.08 18.45 -7.76
N MET A 187 -0.70 19.58 -7.58
CA MET A 187 -1.82 19.77 -6.65
C MET A 187 -3.11 19.05 -7.05
N ARG A 188 -3.14 18.36 -8.21
CA ARG A 188 -4.26 17.52 -8.61
C ARG A 188 -4.30 16.23 -7.77
N HIS A 189 -3.15 15.71 -7.34
CA HIS A 189 -3.08 14.51 -6.53
C HIS A 189 -3.37 14.79 -5.04
N ASP A 190 -4.17 13.94 -4.44
CA ASP A 190 -4.66 14.03 -3.06
C ASP A 190 -4.05 12.94 -2.15
N MET A 191 -3.39 11.97 -2.75
CA MET A 191 -2.51 11.01 -2.08
C MET A 191 -1.26 10.77 -2.90
N HIS A 192 -0.19 10.35 -2.23
CA HIS A 192 1.01 9.85 -2.88
C HIS A 192 1.28 8.44 -2.42
N VAL A 193 1.49 7.54 -3.36
CA VAL A 193 1.99 6.19 -3.09
C VAL A 193 3.35 6.07 -3.77
N ASN A 194 4.41 5.92 -2.97
CA ASN A 194 5.80 5.94 -3.40
C ASN A 194 6.52 4.68 -2.93
N ILE A 195 7.74 4.44 -3.42
CA ILE A 195 8.63 3.44 -2.83
C ILE A 195 9.82 4.17 -2.21
N VAL A 196 10.08 3.91 -0.94
CA VAL A 196 11.27 4.39 -0.25
C VAL A 196 12.29 3.27 -0.24
N ASN A 197 13.52 3.62 -0.59
CA ASN A 197 14.62 2.68 -0.76
C ASN A 197 15.80 3.07 0.12
N PHE A 198 16.37 2.09 0.81
CA PHE A 198 17.61 2.23 1.57
C PHE A 198 18.60 1.16 1.12
N GLU A 199 19.79 1.57 0.77
CA GLU A 199 20.93 0.67 0.66
C GLU A 199 21.39 0.24 2.06
N PRO A 200 22.16 -0.86 2.20
CA PRO A 200 22.67 -1.28 3.50
C PRO A 200 23.36 -0.15 4.25
N GLY A 201 22.93 0.07 5.50
CA GLY A 201 23.41 1.18 6.33
C GLY A 201 22.76 2.54 6.03
N GLY A 202 21.77 2.59 5.13
CA GLY A 202 20.98 3.81 4.91
C GLY A 202 20.13 4.13 6.12
N VAL A 203 19.94 5.41 6.40
CA VAL A 203 19.23 5.86 7.61
C VAL A 203 18.35 7.09 7.35
N ILE A 204 17.29 7.23 8.12
CA ILE A 204 16.69 8.52 8.47
C ILE A 204 17.29 8.88 9.83
N PRO A 205 18.27 9.77 9.91
CA PRO A 205 19.15 9.89 11.07
C PRO A 205 18.59 10.70 12.22
N PHE A 206 17.38 11.21 12.08
CA PHE A 206 16.67 11.99 13.09
C PHE A 206 15.20 11.59 13.16
N ALA A 207 14.57 11.83 14.29
CA ALA A 207 13.14 11.61 14.42
C ALA A 207 12.37 12.71 13.67
N GLU A 208 11.91 12.42 12.47
CA GLU A 208 11.06 13.29 11.69
C GLU A 208 9.57 13.10 12.03
N THR A 209 8.76 14.11 11.80
CA THR A 209 7.30 14.02 11.90
C THR A 209 6.67 14.62 10.65
N HIS A 210 5.51 14.10 10.28
CA HIS A 210 4.74 14.60 9.15
C HIS A 210 3.30 14.86 9.57
N VAL A 211 2.67 15.86 8.95
CA VAL A 211 1.23 16.10 9.10
C VAL A 211 0.39 15.00 8.47
N MET A 212 0.97 14.24 7.55
CA MET A 212 0.31 13.17 6.82
C MET A 212 0.25 11.88 7.64
N GLU A 213 -0.85 11.15 7.48
CA GLU A 213 -0.96 9.75 7.86
C GLU A 213 -0.12 8.89 6.91
N HIS A 214 0.46 7.79 7.41
CA HIS A 214 1.27 6.88 6.62
C HIS A 214 0.79 5.44 6.73
N GLY A 215 0.83 4.73 5.60
CA GLY A 215 0.77 3.28 5.53
C GLY A 215 2.04 2.78 4.83
N LEU A 216 2.82 1.94 5.51
CA LEU A 216 4.10 1.43 5.00
C LEU A 216 4.04 -0.09 4.92
N TYR A 217 4.15 -0.65 3.73
CA TYR A 217 4.29 -2.09 3.55
C TYR A 217 5.70 -2.44 3.13
N VAL A 218 6.39 -3.25 3.91
CA VAL A 218 7.78 -3.63 3.64
C VAL A 218 7.83 -4.61 2.47
N LEU A 219 8.46 -4.16 1.37
CA LEU A 219 8.61 -4.95 0.14
C LEU A 219 9.85 -5.85 0.19
N GLU A 220 10.94 -5.38 0.80
CA GLU A 220 12.24 -6.05 0.78
C GLU A 220 13.06 -5.70 2.01
N GLY A 221 13.81 -6.67 2.51
CA GLY A 221 14.85 -6.46 3.53
C GLY A 221 14.34 -6.34 4.95
N LYS A 222 15.19 -5.77 5.79
CA LYS A 222 14.97 -5.58 7.23
C LYS A 222 15.49 -4.21 7.67
N ALA A 223 14.80 -3.64 8.67
CA ALA A 223 15.23 -2.39 9.30
C ALA A 223 14.84 -2.38 10.77
N VAL A 224 15.45 -1.47 11.52
CA VAL A 224 14.98 -1.05 12.83
C VAL A 224 14.34 0.32 12.64
N TYR A 225 13.06 0.40 13.00
CA TYR A 225 12.30 1.65 13.01
C TYR A 225 12.17 2.18 14.42
N ARG A 226 12.41 3.46 14.60
CA ARG A 226 11.89 4.20 15.74
C ARG A 226 10.50 4.69 15.39
N LEU A 227 9.50 4.26 16.17
CA LEU A 227 8.11 4.68 16.04
C LEU A 227 7.67 5.28 17.37
N ASN A 228 7.41 6.59 17.39
CA ASN A 228 7.19 7.34 18.62
C ASN A 228 8.39 7.22 19.57
N GLN A 229 8.26 6.46 20.65
CA GLN A 229 9.34 6.19 21.62
C GLN A 229 9.93 4.79 21.50
N ASP A 230 9.31 3.92 20.71
CA ASP A 230 9.65 2.52 20.61
C ASP A 230 10.61 2.23 19.46
N TRP A 231 11.39 1.16 19.62
CA TRP A 231 12.26 0.63 18.59
C TRP A 231 11.70 -0.71 18.13
N VAL A 232 11.40 -0.84 16.87
CA VAL A 232 10.73 -2.02 16.30
C VAL A 232 11.54 -2.55 15.12
N GLU A 233 11.86 -3.84 15.16
CA GLU A 233 12.39 -4.53 13.98
C GLU A 233 11.24 -4.81 13.00
N VAL A 234 11.47 -4.51 11.72
CA VAL A 234 10.53 -4.77 10.63
C VAL A 234 11.24 -5.48 9.49
N GLU A 235 10.50 -6.35 8.79
CA GLU A 235 11.02 -7.12 7.68
C GLU A 235 10.00 -7.25 6.54
N ALA A 236 10.46 -7.75 5.39
CA ALA A 236 9.61 -7.95 4.21
C ALA A 236 8.31 -8.69 4.54
N GLY A 237 7.18 -8.10 4.15
CA GLY A 237 5.84 -8.57 4.44
C GLY A 237 5.17 -7.94 5.65
N ASP A 238 5.88 -7.16 6.46
CA ASP A 238 5.29 -6.41 7.57
C ASP A 238 4.58 -5.15 7.06
N PHE A 239 3.56 -4.73 7.81
CA PHE A 239 2.86 -3.46 7.59
C PHE A 239 2.98 -2.57 8.81
N MET A 240 3.20 -1.29 8.59
CA MET A 240 3.18 -0.25 9.61
C MET A 240 2.15 0.81 9.23
N TRP A 241 1.39 1.25 10.22
CA TRP A 241 0.60 2.46 10.12
C TRP A 241 1.15 3.51 11.09
N LEU A 242 1.29 4.75 10.64
CA LEU A 242 1.70 5.88 11.45
C LEU A 242 0.64 6.96 11.38
N ARG A 243 0.19 7.36 12.54
CA ARG A 243 -0.67 8.54 12.68
C ARG A 243 0.08 9.82 12.29
N ALA A 244 -0.65 10.82 11.85
CA ALA A 244 -0.13 12.17 11.69
C ALA A 244 0.69 12.59 12.93
N PHE A 245 1.87 13.17 12.69
CA PHE A 245 2.83 13.62 13.69
C PHE A 245 3.51 12.51 14.52
N CYS A 246 3.34 11.23 14.21
CA CYS A 246 4.12 10.17 14.84
C CYS A 246 5.61 10.36 14.53
N PRO A 247 6.48 10.57 15.53
CA PRO A 247 7.93 10.65 15.31
C PRO A 247 8.45 9.32 14.77
N GLN A 248 9.26 9.38 13.71
CA GLN A 248 9.82 8.21 13.07
C GLN A 248 11.29 8.41 12.67
N ALA A 249 12.05 7.34 12.75
CA ALA A 249 13.40 7.24 12.19
C ALA A 249 13.62 5.81 11.67
N CYS A 250 14.54 5.63 10.72
CA CYS A 250 14.79 4.34 10.10
C CYS A 250 16.28 4.05 10.05
N TYR A 251 16.63 2.80 10.37
CA TYR A 251 17.99 2.27 10.28
C TYR A 251 17.96 0.96 9.50
N SER A 252 18.38 0.98 8.24
CA SER A 252 18.49 -0.21 7.40
C SER A 252 19.69 -1.06 7.84
N GLY A 253 19.42 -2.01 8.76
CA GLY A 253 20.46 -2.83 9.39
C GLY A 253 20.61 -4.24 8.78
N GLY A 254 19.84 -4.57 7.75
CA GLY A 254 19.95 -5.85 7.06
C GLY A 254 21.14 -5.94 6.10
N PRO A 255 21.49 -7.15 5.63
CA PRO A 255 22.59 -7.36 4.69
C PRO A 255 22.27 -6.88 3.26
N GLY A 256 20.99 -6.69 2.94
CA GLY A 256 20.50 -6.22 1.63
C GLY A 256 19.78 -4.89 1.75
N ARG A 257 19.22 -4.45 0.63
CA ARG A 257 18.39 -3.25 0.59
C ARG A 257 17.16 -3.41 1.47
N PHE A 258 16.68 -2.29 2.00
CA PHE A 258 15.40 -2.21 2.68
C PHE A 258 14.48 -1.31 1.87
N ARG A 259 13.27 -1.80 1.54
CA ARG A 259 12.32 -1.07 0.69
C ARG A 259 10.91 -1.22 1.23
N TYR A 260 10.13 -0.15 1.14
CA TYR A 260 8.71 -0.21 1.46
C TYR A 260 7.85 0.64 0.52
N LEU A 261 6.64 0.17 0.30
CA LEU A 261 5.58 0.91 -0.37
C LEU A 261 4.95 1.84 0.66
N LEU A 262 4.98 3.13 0.40
CA LEU A 262 4.52 4.18 1.29
C LEU A 262 3.27 4.83 0.73
N TYR A 263 2.15 4.73 1.45
CA TYR A 263 1.01 5.62 1.31
C TYR A 263 1.19 6.85 2.20
N LYS A 264 0.82 8.01 1.69
CA LYS A 264 0.59 9.22 2.46
C LYS A 264 -0.54 10.04 1.85
N ASP A 265 -1.40 10.59 2.67
CA ASP A 265 -2.35 11.61 2.24
C ASP A 265 -1.62 12.91 1.91
N VAL A 266 -2.24 13.74 1.11
CA VAL A 266 -1.71 15.07 0.77
C VAL A 266 -2.70 16.12 1.23
N ASN A 267 -2.30 16.89 2.23
CA ASN A 267 -3.14 17.92 2.80
C ASN A 267 -3.03 19.22 2.00
N ARG A 268 -3.73 19.26 0.86
CA ARG A 268 -3.73 20.41 -0.04
C ARG A 268 -4.53 21.60 0.51
N HIS A 269 -5.67 21.28 1.14
CA HIS A 269 -6.59 22.26 1.70
C HIS A 269 -7.40 21.60 2.81
N MET A 270 -7.02 21.87 4.05
CA MET A 270 -7.64 21.16 5.16
C MET A 270 -9.08 21.59 5.41
N ARG A 271 -9.92 20.64 5.75
CA ARG A 271 -11.26 20.93 6.24
C ARG A 271 -11.20 21.44 7.67
N LEU A 272 -11.93 22.52 7.94
CA LEU A 272 -12.01 23.10 9.29
C LEU A 272 -13.16 22.50 10.10
N THR A 273 -14.03 21.73 9.48
CA THR A 273 -15.18 21.05 10.13
C THR A 273 -15.22 19.58 9.72
N LEU A 274 -15.38 18.69 10.70
CA LEU A 274 -15.49 17.24 10.47
C LEU A 274 -16.91 16.83 10.02
N ASN A 275 -17.91 17.70 10.21
CA ASN A 275 -19.33 17.38 9.97
C ASN A 275 -19.89 18.02 8.68
N ALA A 276 -19.05 18.35 7.71
CA ALA A 276 -19.56 18.74 6.40
C ALA A 276 -20.31 17.55 5.77
N PRO A 277 -21.55 17.72 5.30
CA PRO A 277 -22.24 16.63 4.62
C PRO A 277 -21.44 16.17 3.41
N HIS A 278 -21.40 14.85 3.24
CA HIS A 278 -20.70 14.14 2.17
C HIS A 278 -21.33 14.42 0.82
#